data_e44f649100bda2c96a28320018912862
#
_entry.id   e44f649100bda2c96a28320018912862
#
_cell.length_a   1.000
_cell.length_b   1.000
_cell.length_c   1.000
_cell.angle_alpha   90.00
_cell.angle_beta   90.00
_cell.angle_gamma   90.00
#
_symmetry.space_group_name_H-M   'P 1'
#
loop_
_entity.id
_entity.type
_entity.pdbx_description
1 polymer ?
#
loop_
_entity_poly.entity_id
_entity_poly.type
_entity_poly.pdbx_seq_one_letter_code
_entity_poly.pdbx_strand_id
1 'polypeptide(L)'
;MPRLSWCAALAAMALAAPAGAVLAQSAAPDAKPYQVEWVYRVKYGYQEEFWRIFQKYQIATLDRARELGYVASYTVVRPGLHTSEDSRWDYRIVVTFTSQASASHRGEVERALFPDKATRQREENRRWELTLNHWDLPIREIDPHADPE
;
A
#
# COMPACT_ATOMS: atom_id res chain seq x y z
N MET A 1 -43.46 45.51 -46.97
CA MET A 1 -42.84 44.16 -47.00
C MET A 1 -41.93 44.07 -45.79
N PRO A 2 -42.29 43.42 -44.69
CA PRO A 2 -41.44 43.29 -43.52
C PRO A 2 -40.66 41.97 -43.60
N ARG A 3 -39.35 42.05 -43.30
CA ARG A 3 -38.44 40.89 -43.21
C ARG A 3 -38.53 40.30 -41.79
N LEU A 4 -38.90 39.02 -41.70
CA LEU A 4 -38.83 38.25 -40.45
C LEU A 4 -37.35 37.81 -40.24
N SER A 5 -36.80 38.25 -39.10
CA SER A 5 -35.50 37.74 -38.60
C SER A 5 -35.79 36.57 -37.64
N TRP A 6 -35.27 35.39 -37.96
CA TRP A 6 -35.31 34.21 -37.08
C TRP A 6 -34.05 34.24 -36.22
N CYS A 7 -34.23 34.44 -34.91
CA CYS A 7 -33.19 34.17 -33.91
C CYS A 7 -33.25 32.72 -33.53
N ALA A 8 -32.23 31.97 -33.93
CA ALA A 8 -32.02 30.59 -33.44
C ALA A 8 -31.32 30.63 -32.06
N ALA A 9 -32.01 30.24 -31.02
CA ALA A 9 -31.43 30.05 -29.70
C ALA A 9 -30.79 28.67 -29.60
N LEU A 10 -29.45 28.61 -29.50
CA LEU A 10 -28.69 27.42 -29.20
C LEU A 10 -28.73 27.17 -27.67
N ALA A 11 -29.48 26.16 -27.25
CA ALA A 11 -29.46 25.68 -25.88
C ALA A 11 -28.25 24.73 -25.71
N ALA A 12 -27.24 25.18 -24.97
CA ALA A 12 -26.12 24.33 -24.57
C ALA A 12 -26.55 23.43 -23.41
N MET A 13 -26.73 22.14 -23.66
CA MET A 13 -26.93 21.12 -22.65
C MET A 13 -25.58 20.77 -22.03
N ALA A 14 -25.32 21.23 -20.80
CA ALA A 14 -24.19 20.80 -20.01
C ALA A 14 -24.49 19.39 -19.45
N LEU A 15 -23.82 18.36 -19.97
CA LEU A 15 -23.80 17.02 -19.35
C LEU A 15 -22.94 17.08 -18.08
N ALA A 16 -23.57 17.12 -16.92
CA ALA A 16 -22.92 16.85 -15.65
C ALA A 16 -22.65 15.34 -15.54
N ALA A 17 -21.39 14.93 -15.63
CA ALA A 17 -20.99 13.56 -15.32
C ALA A 17 -21.16 13.34 -13.80
N PRO A 18 -21.79 12.23 -13.36
CA PRO A 18 -21.85 11.91 -11.94
C PRO A 18 -20.42 11.56 -11.47
N ALA A 19 -19.90 12.31 -10.49
CA ALA A 19 -18.73 11.93 -9.75
C ALA A 19 -19.06 10.61 -9.03
N GLY A 20 -18.50 9.51 -9.53
CA GLY A 20 -18.64 8.19 -8.91
C GLY A 20 -18.10 8.25 -7.48
N ALA A 21 -18.98 8.22 -6.50
CA ALA A 21 -18.59 8.03 -5.10
C ALA A 21 -17.95 6.63 -5.00
N VAL A 22 -16.64 6.60 -4.79
CA VAL A 22 -15.93 5.38 -4.38
C VAL A 22 -16.41 5.09 -2.97
N LEU A 23 -17.37 4.16 -2.87
CA LEU A 23 -17.81 3.67 -1.57
C LEU A 23 -16.62 2.94 -0.94
N ALA A 24 -16.05 3.54 0.11
CA ALA A 24 -15.12 2.85 0.98
C ALA A 24 -15.81 1.57 1.47
N GLN A 25 -15.28 0.42 1.06
CA GLN A 25 -15.82 -0.88 1.43
C GLN A 25 -15.50 -1.10 2.90
N SER A 26 -16.47 -0.83 3.78
CA SER A 26 -16.36 -1.10 5.20
C SER A 26 -16.10 -2.61 5.37
N ALA A 27 -15.05 -2.95 6.12
CA ALA A 27 -14.80 -4.35 6.50
C ALA A 27 -16.05 -4.93 7.17
N ALA A 28 -16.33 -6.22 6.91
CA ALA A 28 -17.41 -6.92 7.59
C ALA A 28 -17.21 -6.82 9.11
N PRO A 29 -18.27 -6.58 9.91
CA PRO A 29 -18.17 -6.26 11.33
C PRO A 29 -17.48 -7.33 12.21
N ASP A 30 -17.32 -8.56 11.71
CA ASP A 30 -16.70 -9.69 12.42
C ASP A 30 -15.33 -10.10 11.85
N ALA A 31 -14.75 -9.33 10.94
CA ALA A 31 -13.45 -9.67 10.36
C ALA A 31 -12.34 -9.43 11.38
N LYS A 32 -11.61 -10.49 11.73
CA LYS A 32 -10.44 -10.38 12.62
C LYS A 32 -9.30 -9.66 11.90
N PRO A 33 -8.58 -8.75 12.57
CA PRO A 33 -7.36 -8.16 12.03
C PRO A 33 -6.37 -9.24 11.59
N TYR A 34 -5.68 -8.98 10.49
CA TYR A 34 -4.63 -9.85 9.97
C TYR A 34 -3.31 -9.10 9.96
N GLN A 35 -2.32 -9.61 10.70
CA GLN A 35 -1.03 -8.97 10.84
C GLN A 35 0.04 -9.75 10.09
N VAL A 36 0.92 -9.00 9.42
CA VAL A 36 2.10 -9.53 8.73
C VAL A 36 3.32 -8.68 9.10
N GLU A 37 4.41 -9.33 9.44
CA GLU A 37 5.72 -8.70 9.59
C GLU A 37 6.54 -8.95 8.32
N TRP A 38 7.04 -7.88 7.70
CA TRP A 38 8.02 -7.93 6.62
C TRP A 38 9.39 -7.61 7.19
N VAL A 39 10.35 -8.47 6.98
CA VAL A 39 11.73 -8.26 7.44
C VAL A 39 12.67 -8.25 6.25
N TYR A 40 13.52 -7.24 6.20
CA TYR A 40 14.49 -7.05 5.12
C TYR A 40 15.91 -6.96 5.65
N ARG A 41 16.81 -7.71 5.00
CA ARG A 41 18.25 -7.55 5.10
C ARG A 41 18.75 -7.04 3.76
N VAL A 42 19.42 -5.89 3.77
CA VAL A 42 19.85 -5.16 2.58
C VAL A 42 21.37 -5.27 2.42
N LYS A 43 21.88 -5.23 1.19
CA LYS A 43 23.31 -5.18 0.92
C LYS A 43 23.94 -3.97 1.57
N TYR A 44 25.13 -4.13 2.15
CA TYR A 44 25.86 -3.02 2.76
C TYR A 44 26.10 -1.89 1.78
N GLY A 45 25.90 -0.65 2.25
CA GLY A 45 26.04 0.57 1.46
C GLY A 45 24.85 0.92 0.58
N TYR A 46 23.82 0.04 0.52
CA TYR A 46 22.64 0.25 -0.34
C TYR A 46 21.34 0.50 0.44
N GLN A 47 21.42 0.67 1.75
CA GLN A 47 20.22 0.84 2.60
C GLN A 47 19.39 2.05 2.20
N GLU A 48 20.03 3.17 1.85
CA GLU A 48 19.32 4.38 1.43
C GLU A 48 18.65 4.24 0.05
N GLU A 49 19.33 3.59 -0.90
CA GLU A 49 18.75 3.34 -2.23
C GLU A 49 17.55 2.41 -2.12
N PHE A 50 17.70 1.29 -1.38
CA PHE A 50 16.61 0.38 -1.08
C PHE A 50 15.42 1.12 -0.45
N TRP A 51 15.68 1.92 0.58
CA TRP A 51 14.63 2.61 1.32
C TRP A 51 13.87 3.62 0.46
N ARG A 52 14.55 4.37 -0.40
CA ARG A 52 13.88 5.30 -1.34
C ARG A 52 12.92 4.58 -2.28
N ILE A 53 13.32 3.43 -2.84
CA ILE A 53 12.44 2.65 -3.70
C ILE A 53 11.28 2.05 -2.88
N PHE A 54 11.57 1.55 -1.68
CA PHE A 54 10.58 1.01 -0.77
C PHE A 54 9.53 2.06 -0.38
N GLN A 55 9.95 3.26 -0.02
CA GLN A 55 9.03 4.38 0.27
C GLN A 55 8.15 4.69 -0.93
N LYS A 56 8.74 4.80 -2.11
CA LYS A 56 8.03 5.15 -3.34
C LYS A 56 6.89 4.17 -3.64
N TYR A 57 7.12 2.87 -3.49
CA TYR A 57 6.15 1.85 -3.90
C TYR A 57 5.40 1.25 -2.71
N GLN A 58 6.11 0.74 -1.70
CA GLN A 58 5.50 -0.02 -0.64
C GLN A 58 4.79 0.89 0.39
N ILE A 59 5.46 1.94 0.86
CA ILE A 59 4.85 2.86 1.83
C ILE A 59 3.68 3.62 1.20
N ALA A 60 3.84 4.15 -0.01
CA ALA A 60 2.74 4.83 -0.71
C ALA A 60 1.53 3.91 -0.94
N THR A 61 1.78 2.63 -1.23
CA THR A 61 0.71 1.63 -1.37
C THR A 61 0.01 1.38 -0.03
N LEU A 62 0.77 1.27 1.08
CA LEU A 62 0.20 1.10 2.42
C LEU A 62 -0.62 2.33 2.85
N ASP A 63 -0.12 3.53 2.58
CA ASP A 63 -0.85 4.76 2.88
C ASP A 63 -2.18 4.82 2.12
N ARG A 64 -2.14 4.50 0.82
CA ARG A 64 -3.37 4.45 0.02
C ARG A 64 -4.32 3.35 0.46
N ALA A 65 -3.80 2.16 0.78
CA ALA A 65 -4.60 1.06 1.31
C ALA A 65 -5.25 1.41 2.67
N ARG A 66 -4.57 2.21 3.50
CA ARG A 66 -5.13 2.73 4.76
C ARG A 66 -6.27 3.72 4.51
N GLU A 67 -6.11 4.64 3.57
CA GLU A 67 -7.19 5.55 3.14
C GLU A 67 -8.43 4.80 2.62
N LEU A 68 -8.22 3.66 1.95
CA LEU A 68 -9.29 2.81 1.44
C LEU A 68 -9.88 1.85 2.49
N GLY A 69 -9.36 1.83 3.72
CA GLY A 69 -9.85 0.99 4.80
C GLY A 69 -9.37 -0.47 4.76
N TYR A 70 -8.39 -0.82 3.91
CA TYR A 70 -7.79 -2.15 3.86
C TYR A 70 -6.70 -2.36 4.91
N VAL A 71 -5.97 -1.30 5.26
CA VAL A 71 -4.93 -1.28 6.28
C VAL A 71 -5.43 -0.47 7.48
N ALA A 72 -5.42 -1.06 8.66
CA ALA A 72 -5.73 -0.38 9.91
C ALA A 72 -4.54 0.48 10.38
N SER A 73 -3.35 -0.11 10.38
CA SER A 73 -2.11 0.56 10.78
C SER A 73 -0.89 -0.14 10.20
N TYR A 74 0.24 0.54 10.19
CA TYR A 74 1.54 -0.08 10.00
C TYR A 74 2.61 0.65 10.80
N THR A 75 3.67 -0.06 11.16
CA THR A 75 4.85 0.47 11.85
C THR A 75 6.10 0.05 11.11
N VAL A 76 7.05 0.97 10.97
CA VAL A 76 8.37 0.69 10.42
C VAL A 76 9.41 0.87 11.50
N VAL A 77 10.27 -0.10 11.69
CA VAL A 77 11.38 -0.03 12.64
C VAL A 77 12.70 -0.42 11.97
N ARG A 78 13.78 0.12 12.49
CA ARG A 78 15.16 -0.23 12.13
C ARG A 78 16.00 -0.39 13.39
N PRO A 79 17.09 -1.17 13.38
CA PRO A 79 17.95 -1.32 14.54
C PRO A 79 18.58 0.02 14.94
N GLY A 80 18.62 0.29 16.25
CA GLY A 80 19.36 1.43 16.80
C GLY A 80 20.82 1.14 17.08
N LEU A 81 21.21 -0.14 17.14
CA LEU A 81 22.54 -0.61 17.45
C LEU A 81 22.99 -1.68 16.45
N HIS A 82 24.29 -1.93 16.39
CA HIS A 82 24.85 -3.02 15.59
C HIS A 82 24.52 -4.38 16.18
N THR A 83 24.30 -5.35 15.30
CA THR A 83 24.18 -6.77 15.65
C THR A 83 25.11 -7.59 14.78
N SER A 84 25.28 -8.87 15.13
CA SER A 84 26.05 -9.81 14.31
C SER A 84 25.47 -9.95 12.91
N GLU A 85 26.31 -10.27 11.92
CA GLU A 85 25.87 -10.41 10.53
C GLU A 85 24.78 -11.51 10.40
N ASP A 86 24.86 -12.60 11.17
CA ASP A 86 23.90 -13.69 11.13
C ASP A 86 22.50 -13.29 11.60
N SER A 87 22.43 -12.33 12.54
CA SER A 87 21.18 -11.82 13.12
C SER A 87 20.74 -10.48 12.56
N ARG A 88 21.50 -9.94 11.58
CA ARG A 88 21.25 -8.59 11.04
C ARG A 88 19.98 -8.55 10.22
N TRP A 89 19.22 -7.51 10.49
CA TRP A 89 18.14 -7.01 9.65
C TRP A 89 18.28 -5.49 9.56
N ASP A 90 17.74 -4.89 8.51
CA ASP A 90 17.84 -3.44 8.28
C ASP A 90 16.49 -2.74 8.46
N TYR A 91 15.40 -3.40 8.04
CA TYR A 91 14.05 -2.88 8.17
C TYR A 91 13.08 -3.99 8.57
N ARG A 92 12.15 -3.64 9.47
CA ARG A 92 10.98 -4.44 9.80
C ARG A 92 9.74 -3.56 9.67
N ILE A 93 8.74 -4.10 9.02
CA ILE A 93 7.46 -3.44 8.81
C ILE A 93 6.37 -4.37 9.34
N VAL A 94 5.66 -3.93 10.36
CA VAL A 94 4.46 -4.65 10.84
C VAL A 94 3.25 -3.97 10.24
N VAL A 95 2.47 -4.71 9.46
CA VAL A 95 1.25 -4.23 8.83
C VAL A 95 0.05 -4.94 9.44
N THR A 96 -0.90 -4.16 9.93
CA THR A 96 -2.21 -4.66 10.39
C THR A 96 -3.25 -4.33 9.33
N PHE A 97 -3.69 -5.36 8.61
CA PHE A 97 -4.84 -5.28 7.72
C PHE A 97 -6.15 -5.41 8.51
N THR A 98 -7.21 -4.80 8.02
CA THR A 98 -8.55 -4.93 8.64
C THR A 98 -9.09 -6.36 8.56
N SER A 99 -8.61 -7.17 7.61
CA SER A 99 -8.88 -8.59 7.49
C SER A 99 -7.85 -9.26 6.57
N GLN A 100 -7.81 -10.59 6.55
CA GLN A 100 -7.02 -11.34 5.58
C GLN A 100 -7.48 -11.07 4.13
N ALA A 101 -8.77 -10.91 3.90
CA ALA A 101 -9.32 -10.52 2.61
C ALA A 101 -8.82 -9.14 2.17
N SER A 102 -8.75 -8.17 3.10
CA SER A 102 -8.23 -6.82 2.83
C SER A 102 -6.77 -6.85 2.38
N ALA A 103 -5.96 -7.76 2.90
CA ALA A 103 -4.56 -7.90 2.50
C ALA A 103 -4.41 -8.25 1.00
N SER A 104 -5.39 -8.97 0.41
CA SER A 104 -5.35 -9.35 -1.01
C SER A 104 -5.48 -8.17 -1.97
N HIS A 105 -6.05 -7.04 -1.53
CA HIS A 105 -6.23 -5.84 -2.36
C HIS A 105 -4.95 -5.02 -2.56
N ARG A 106 -3.87 -5.29 -1.80
CA ARG A 106 -2.62 -4.53 -1.87
C ARG A 106 -2.08 -4.40 -3.30
N GLY A 107 -2.05 -5.49 -4.06
CA GLY A 107 -1.54 -5.48 -5.43
C GLY A 107 -2.41 -4.70 -6.42
N GLU A 108 -3.72 -4.61 -6.18
CA GLU A 108 -4.63 -3.77 -6.95
C GLU A 108 -4.37 -2.29 -6.68
N VAL A 109 -4.26 -1.91 -5.41
CA VAL A 109 -3.94 -0.54 -4.97
C VAL A 109 -2.61 -0.08 -5.57
N GLU A 110 -1.56 -0.92 -5.54
CA GLU A 110 -0.27 -0.62 -6.13
C GLU A 110 -0.36 -0.37 -7.64
N ARG A 111 -1.07 -1.23 -8.37
CA ARG A 111 -1.25 -1.06 -9.83
C ARG A 111 -2.01 0.22 -10.18
N ALA A 112 -2.99 0.59 -9.37
CA ALA A 112 -3.75 1.82 -9.57
C ALA A 112 -2.91 3.08 -9.32
N LEU A 113 -2.04 3.07 -8.28
CA LEU A 113 -1.13 4.17 -7.97
C LEU A 113 -0.02 4.33 -9.01
N PHE A 114 0.49 3.20 -9.54
CA PHE A 114 1.65 3.17 -10.42
C PHE A 114 1.32 2.46 -11.74
N PRO A 115 0.57 3.12 -12.64
CA PRO A 115 0.11 2.53 -13.90
C PRO A 115 1.24 2.25 -14.90
N ASP A 116 2.38 2.97 -14.84
CA ASP A 116 3.57 2.66 -15.64
C ASP A 116 4.22 1.36 -15.12
N LYS A 117 3.73 0.24 -15.66
CA LYS A 117 4.20 -1.09 -15.31
C LYS A 117 5.69 -1.27 -15.58
N ALA A 118 6.22 -0.70 -16.68
CA ALA A 118 7.62 -0.91 -17.07
C ALA A 118 8.58 -0.24 -16.09
N THR A 119 8.31 1.00 -15.70
CA THR A 119 9.11 1.72 -14.71
C THR A 119 8.99 1.07 -13.34
N ARG A 120 7.77 0.75 -12.90
CA ARG A 120 7.56 0.06 -11.62
C ARG A 120 8.34 -1.26 -11.57
N GLN A 121 8.23 -2.11 -12.58
CA GLN A 121 8.91 -3.40 -12.61
C GLN A 121 10.43 -3.25 -12.55
N ARG A 122 11.00 -2.30 -13.30
CA ARG A 122 12.45 -2.03 -13.30
C ARG A 122 12.93 -1.61 -11.91
N GLU A 123 12.24 -0.68 -11.26
CA GLU A 123 12.65 -0.17 -9.95
C GLU A 123 12.42 -1.21 -8.84
N GLU A 124 11.32 -1.96 -8.88
CA GLU A 124 11.10 -3.08 -7.95
C GLU A 124 12.14 -4.19 -8.12
N ASN A 125 12.53 -4.52 -9.36
CA ASN A 125 13.64 -5.45 -9.60
C ASN A 125 14.95 -4.92 -8.99
N ARG A 126 15.21 -3.60 -9.13
CA ARG A 126 16.37 -2.99 -8.49
C ARG A 126 16.31 -3.13 -6.97
N ARG A 127 15.17 -2.90 -6.35
CA ARG A 127 14.99 -3.12 -4.90
C ARG A 127 15.30 -4.57 -4.50
N TRP A 128 14.85 -5.54 -5.29
CA TRP A 128 15.16 -6.96 -5.05
C TRP A 128 16.65 -7.30 -5.22
N GLU A 129 17.33 -6.70 -6.20
CA GLU A 129 18.79 -6.83 -6.35
C GLU A 129 19.55 -6.34 -5.12
N LEU A 130 19.03 -5.34 -4.41
CA LEU A 130 19.61 -4.79 -3.20
C LEU A 130 19.29 -5.61 -1.94
N THR A 131 18.32 -6.50 -2.01
CA THR A 131 17.87 -7.34 -0.91
C THR A 131 18.76 -8.58 -0.80
N LEU A 132 19.38 -8.80 0.35
CA LEU A 132 20.12 -10.04 0.65
C LEU A 132 19.20 -11.14 1.15
N ASN A 133 18.24 -10.77 1.99
CA ASN A 133 17.26 -11.70 2.55
C ASN A 133 15.97 -10.96 2.89
N HIS A 134 14.86 -11.67 2.78
CA HIS A 134 13.54 -11.13 3.05
C HIS A 134 12.60 -12.27 3.44
N TRP A 135 11.71 -11.99 4.40
CA TRP A 135 10.62 -12.89 4.74
C TRP A 135 9.39 -12.11 5.19
N ASP A 136 8.24 -12.68 4.86
CA ASP A 136 6.91 -12.25 5.29
C ASP A 136 6.38 -13.25 6.30
N LEU A 137 6.11 -12.80 7.51
CA LEU A 137 5.63 -13.64 8.60
C LEU A 137 4.24 -13.20 9.01
N PRO A 138 3.21 -14.03 8.84
CA PRO A 138 1.96 -13.82 9.55
C PRO A 138 2.25 -13.89 11.07
N ILE A 139 1.83 -12.87 11.78
CA ILE A 139 1.98 -12.77 13.23
C ILE A 139 0.63 -12.58 13.89
N ARG A 140 0.52 -12.94 15.16
CA ARG A 140 -0.67 -12.65 15.97
C ARG A 140 -0.24 -12.17 17.34
N GLU A 141 -0.99 -11.26 17.89
CA GLU A 141 -0.93 -10.97 19.31
C GLU A 141 -1.45 -12.14 20.12
N ILE A 142 -0.75 -12.46 21.19
CA ILE A 142 -1.21 -13.43 22.20
C ILE A 142 -1.34 -12.71 23.53
N ASP A 143 -2.33 -13.09 24.31
CA ASP A 143 -2.41 -12.66 25.70
C ASP A 143 -1.34 -13.41 26.51
N PRO A 144 -0.33 -12.72 27.10
CA PRO A 144 0.72 -13.38 27.86
C PRO A 144 0.22 -14.01 29.17
N HIS A 145 -1.02 -13.73 29.56
CA HIS A 145 -1.66 -14.27 30.75
C HIS A 145 -2.71 -15.35 30.46
N ALA A 146 -2.98 -15.64 29.16
CA ALA A 146 -3.84 -16.74 28.79
C ALA A 146 -3.13 -18.08 28.96
N ASP A 147 -3.89 -19.12 29.25
CA ASP A 147 -3.36 -20.50 29.27
C ASP A 147 -2.79 -20.86 27.89
N PRO A 148 -1.66 -21.59 27.82
CA PRO A 148 -1.11 -22.08 26.55
C PRO A 148 -2.10 -23.00 25.83
N GLU A 149 -2.29 -22.74 24.53
CA GLU A 149 -3.07 -23.63 23.64
C GLU A 149 -2.34 -24.93 23.32
#